data_abf648022b4589e01755aa61217bcb56
#
_entry.id   abf648022b4589e01755aa61217bcb56
#
_cell.length_a   1.000
_cell.length_b   1.000
_cell.length_c   1.000
_cell.angle_alpha   90.00
_cell.angle_beta   90.00
_cell.angle_gamma   90.00
#
_symmetry.space_group_name_H-M   'P 1'
#
loop_
_entity.id
_entity.type
_entity.pdbx_description
1 polymer ?
#
loop_
_entity_poly.entity_id
_entity_poly.type
_entity_poly.pdbx_seq_one_letter_code
_entity_poly.pdbx_strand_id
1 'polypeptide(L)'
;MDYQVISGSGSGSGSGNGASYWKYLIIIGIYYLTPSIQVIIYNGHDCHYNVKCSHQLGTIKAFNNVISNIFYILFGILYIIIVYKKEVHSNGITPNSGTIGEKSLYYSLGVALILEGLSSAAYHICPSRLNFQFDTTFMIMGILLSILTLYDKRHTDRIMAAFKFYIIVFFVITLNILALTSPGRLWFWAAMFLLCSYLMIFGSIYLYYGKEYDLDIISYNALITKLKTLSDNKMDQPRFILLVLLNIFTLGSCIYAAVSPPDFTGWILIVSLVNMIIYFIHYLILKYINGETLYHSIKFAMFIDTLLLIAALYFYIDAATNIFLPLVESDTMGKSCVLFGYFDNHDVWHILSASALFIFMNILLFLDEDINDIITETIVVF
;
A
#
# COMPACT_ATOMS: atom_id res chain seq x y z
N MET A 1 -16.08 -29.11 -5.23
CA MET A 1 -15.03 -28.21 -4.76
C MET A 1 -14.93 -28.42 -3.27
N ASP A 2 -13.90 -29.13 -2.82
CA ASP A 2 -13.68 -29.35 -1.39
C ASP A 2 -12.84 -28.19 -0.89
N TYR A 3 -13.50 -27.11 -0.45
CA TYR A 3 -12.83 -26.05 0.29
C TYR A 3 -12.48 -26.57 1.69
N GLN A 4 -11.23 -26.39 2.10
CA GLN A 4 -10.81 -26.76 3.45
C GLN A 4 -11.56 -25.89 4.46
N VAL A 5 -12.39 -26.54 5.25
CA VAL A 5 -12.98 -25.96 6.46
C VAL A 5 -11.85 -25.81 7.49
N ILE A 6 -11.81 -24.68 8.16
CA ILE A 6 -10.82 -24.43 9.21
C ILE A 6 -11.07 -25.40 10.38
N SER A 7 -10.43 -26.56 10.39
CA SER A 7 -10.42 -27.44 11.56
C SER A 7 -9.29 -27.00 12.50
N GLY A 8 -9.57 -25.98 13.29
CA GLY A 8 -8.67 -25.47 14.31
C GLY A 8 -8.94 -26.05 15.68
N SER A 9 -8.45 -27.23 16.00
CA SER A 9 -8.24 -27.64 17.37
C SER A 9 -6.93 -27.06 17.87
N GLY A 10 -6.98 -25.91 18.45
CA GLY A 10 -5.83 -25.22 19.05
C GLY A 10 -6.30 -24.13 20.00
N SER A 11 -6.69 -24.50 21.22
CA SER A 11 -6.78 -23.60 22.35
C SER A 11 -5.39 -23.05 22.65
N GLY A 12 -4.96 -22.08 21.89
CA GLY A 12 -3.79 -21.26 22.14
C GLY A 12 -4.25 -19.85 22.44
N SER A 13 -4.60 -19.56 23.70
CA SER A 13 -4.60 -18.21 24.22
C SER A 13 -3.17 -17.66 24.15
N GLY A 14 -2.71 -17.40 22.95
CA GLY A 14 -1.50 -16.65 22.68
C GLY A 14 -1.81 -15.17 22.88
N SER A 15 -1.97 -14.75 24.14
CA SER A 15 -1.64 -13.42 24.58
C SER A 15 -0.13 -13.21 24.34
N GLY A 16 0.31 -13.41 23.11
CA GLY A 16 1.64 -13.08 22.68
C GLY A 16 1.74 -11.55 22.63
N ASN A 17 2.74 -11.01 23.30
CA ASN A 17 3.25 -9.64 23.22
C ASN A 17 3.67 -9.28 21.78
N GLY A 18 2.80 -9.48 20.77
CA GLY A 18 2.95 -8.98 19.43
C GLY A 18 2.85 -7.47 19.48
N ALA A 19 3.98 -6.78 19.43
CA ALA A 19 3.93 -5.34 19.33
C ALA A 19 3.07 -5.00 18.10
N SER A 20 2.03 -4.22 18.35
CA SER A 20 1.03 -3.88 17.34
C SER A 20 1.67 -3.14 16.17
N TYR A 21 1.26 -3.43 14.95
CA TYR A 21 1.78 -2.86 13.71
C TYR A 21 1.89 -1.33 13.76
N TRP A 22 0.87 -0.63 14.26
CA TRP A 22 0.85 0.83 14.33
C TRP A 22 1.94 1.42 15.23
N LYS A 23 2.39 0.70 16.27
CA LYS A 23 3.48 1.17 17.16
C LYS A 23 4.82 1.20 16.42
N TYR A 24 5.13 0.15 15.66
CA TYR A 24 6.33 0.14 14.82
C TYR A 24 6.27 1.24 13.76
N LEU A 25 5.09 1.46 13.16
CA LEU A 25 4.91 2.48 12.15
C LEU A 25 5.14 3.89 12.69
N ILE A 26 4.66 4.21 13.90
CA ILE A 26 4.94 5.49 14.54
C ILE A 26 6.44 5.69 14.78
N ILE A 27 7.14 4.65 15.27
CA ILE A 27 8.59 4.74 15.50
C ILE A 27 9.33 5.00 14.17
N ILE A 28 8.98 4.26 13.13
CA ILE A 28 9.55 4.46 11.79
C ILE A 28 9.23 5.86 11.26
N GLY A 29 7.98 6.32 11.44
CA GLY A 29 7.55 7.65 11.04
C GLY A 29 8.37 8.76 11.72
N ILE A 30 8.56 8.70 13.02
CA ILE A 30 9.38 9.66 13.77
C ILE A 30 10.82 9.63 13.27
N TYR A 31 11.39 8.44 13.13
CA TYR A 31 12.77 8.28 12.64
C TYR A 31 12.94 8.81 11.21
N TYR A 32 11.95 8.59 10.34
CA TYR A 32 12.00 9.00 8.94
C TYR A 32 11.75 10.50 8.74
N LEU A 33 10.87 11.10 9.53
CA LEU A 33 10.59 12.55 9.47
C LEU A 33 11.76 13.41 10.01
N THR A 34 12.59 12.86 10.90
CA THR A 34 13.72 13.62 11.46
C THR A 34 14.73 14.08 10.38
N PRO A 35 15.21 13.23 9.45
CA PRO A 35 16.05 13.67 8.35
C PRO A 35 15.36 14.64 7.38
N SER A 36 14.02 14.53 7.17
CA SER A 36 13.29 15.45 6.31
C SER A 36 13.38 16.89 6.81
N ILE A 37 13.31 17.09 8.12
CA ILE A 37 13.48 18.41 8.75
C ILE A 37 14.87 18.97 8.47
N GLN A 38 15.93 18.14 8.58
CA GLN A 38 17.31 18.58 8.28
C GLN A 38 17.47 18.99 6.83
N VAL A 39 16.93 18.21 5.90
CA VAL A 39 17.00 18.51 4.46
C VAL A 39 16.29 19.83 4.13
N ILE A 40 15.14 20.09 4.76
CA ILE A 40 14.39 21.34 4.63
C ILE A 40 15.23 22.53 5.07
N ILE A 41 15.97 22.40 6.18
CA ILE A 41 16.79 23.50 6.73
C ILE A 41 18.03 23.79 5.85
N TYR A 42 18.63 22.75 5.25
CA TYR A 42 19.92 22.89 4.56
C TYR A 42 19.85 23.03 3.04
N ASN A 43 18.75 22.62 2.36
CA ASN A 43 18.69 22.53 0.89
C ASN A 43 17.86 23.64 0.21
N GLY A 44 18.02 24.88 0.61
CA GLY A 44 17.22 26.01 0.06
C GLY A 44 17.48 26.42 -1.41
N HIS A 45 18.30 25.71 -2.18
CA HIS A 45 18.77 26.26 -3.47
C HIS A 45 18.15 25.64 -4.73
N ASP A 46 17.71 24.37 -4.74
CA ASP A 46 17.23 23.68 -5.95
C ASP A 46 15.81 23.10 -5.76
N CYS A 47 14.87 23.92 -5.32
CA CYS A 47 13.49 23.49 -5.07
C CYS A 47 12.63 23.80 -6.31
N HIS A 48 11.88 22.78 -6.78
CA HIS A 48 10.99 22.86 -7.94
C HIS A 48 9.59 23.26 -7.52
N TYR A 49 9.18 24.49 -7.82
CA TYR A 49 7.85 24.99 -7.52
C TYR A 49 7.08 25.29 -8.81
N ASN A 50 5.76 25.21 -8.75
CA ASN A 50 4.92 25.75 -9.81
C ASN A 50 4.91 27.29 -9.72
N VAL A 51 5.81 27.93 -10.46
CA VAL A 51 6.00 29.41 -10.42
C VAL A 51 4.74 30.21 -10.79
N LYS A 52 3.78 29.61 -11.51
CA LYS A 52 2.53 30.29 -11.90
C LYS A 52 1.40 30.11 -10.88
N CYS A 53 1.54 29.17 -9.95
CA CYS A 53 0.56 28.90 -8.88
C CYS A 53 1.30 28.52 -7.59
N SER A 54 2.06 29.46 -7.04
CA SER A 54 2.69 29.34 -5.73
C SER A 54 2.21 30.46 -4.82
N HIS A 55 1.69 30.10 -3.64
CA HIS A 55 1.24 31.07 -2.65
C HIS A 55 2.15 31.00 -1.42
N GLN A 56 2.91 32.06 -1.21
CA GLN A 56 3.88 32.12 -0.11
C GLN A 56 3.21 32.45 1.23
N LEU A 57 3.60 31.73 2.27
CA LEU A 57 3.30 32.06 3.66
C LEU A 57 4.57 32.01 4.52
N GLY A 58 5.00 33.16 5.02
CA GLY A 58 6.27 33.28 5.74
C GLY A 58 7.46 32.89 4.86
N THR A 59 8.22 31.90 5.28
CA THR A 59 9.38 31.37 4.55
C THR A 59 9.04 30.27 3.55
N ILE A 60 7.83 29.73 3.59
CA ILE A 60 7.37 28.65 2.72
C ILE A 60 6.88 29.24 1.40
N LYS A 61 7.57 28.95 0.29
CA LYS A 61 7.28 29.54 -1.03
C LYS A 61 5.97 29.05 -1.65
N ALA A 62 5.69 27.74 -1.53
CA ALA A 62 4.48 27.12 -2.06
C ALA A 62 3.63 26.54 -0.91
N PHE A 63 3.04 27.42 -0.09
CA PHE A 63 2.24 26.99 1.06
C PHE A 63 0.96 26.27 0.65
N ASN A 64 0.39 26.57 -0.52
CA ASN A 64 -0.74 25.83 -1.08
C ASN A 64 -0.43 24.34 -1.22
N ASN A 65 0.76 23.96 -1.73
CA ASN A 65 1.17 22.57 -1.86
C ASN A 65 1.40 21.88 -0.50
N VAL A 66 1.84 22.64 0.51
CA VAL A 66 2.00 22.12 1.88
C VAL A 66 0.64 21.88 2.53
N ILE A 67 -0.29 22.85 2.46
CA ILE A 67 -1.58 22.78 3.16
C ILE A 67 -2.54 21.79 2.50
N SER A 68 -2.41 21.50 1.20
CA SER A 68 -3.24 20.50 0.51
C SER A 68 -3.11 19.10 1.12
N ASN A 69 -1.99 18.82 1.79
CA ASN A 69 -1.74 17.55 2.48
C ASN A 69 -2.51 17.39 3.81
N ILE A 70 -3.15 18.44 4.31
CA ILE A 70 -3.93 18.34 5.55
C ILE A 70 -5.06 17.31 5.45
N PHE A 71 -5.59 17.06 4.26
CA PHE A 71 -6.67 16.09 4.05
C PHE A 71 -6.25 14.68 4.40
N TYR A 72 -5.00 14.27 4.12
CA TYR A 72 -4.48 12.97 4.55
C TYR A 72 -4.49 12.86 6.08
N ILE A 73 -4.06 13.91 6.78
CA ILE A 73 -4.00 13.93 8.25
C ILE A 73 -5.42 13.84 8.83
N LEU A 74 -6.35 14.67 8.35
CA LEU A 74 -7.73 14.70 8.84
C LEU A 74 -8.45 13.38 8.59
N PHE A 75 -8.31 12.82 7.39
CA PHE A 75 -8.92 11.53 7.05
C PHE A 75 -8.26 10.35 7.78
N GLY A 76 -6.96 10.39 8.03
CA GLY A 76 -6.27 9.39 8.85
C GLY A 76 -6.78 9.40 10.30
N ILE A 77 -6.95 10.57 10.90
CA ILE A 77 -7.55 10.72 12.26
C ILE A 77 -9.00 10.22 12.26
N LEU A 78 -9.80 10.64 11.28
CA LEU A 78 -11.19 10.23 11.17
C LEU A 78 -11.32 8.71 11.02
N TYR A 79 -10.46 8.10 10.20
CA TYR A 79 -10.42 6.65 10.03
C TYR A 79 -10.09 5.91 11.34
N ILE A 80 -9.10 6.37 12.11
CA ILE A 80 -8.77 5.81 13.42
C ILE A 80 -9.96 5.88 14.36
N ILE A 81 -10.72 6.99 14.36
CA ILE A 81 -11.94 7.13 15.16
C ILE A 81 -13.01 6.12 14.73
N ILE A 82 -13.18 5.90 13.42
CA ILE A 82 -14.14 4.92 12.89
C ILE A 82 -13.76 3.51 13.33
N VAL A 83 -12.47 3.13 13.19
CA VAL A 83 -11.94 1.83 13.63
C VAL A 83 -12.20 1.63 15.13
N TYR A 84 -11.87 2.63 15.94
CA TYR A 84 -12.11 2.57 17.39
C TYR A 84 -13.60 2.38 17.74
N LYS A 85 -14.51 3.15 17.11
CA LYS A 85 -15.95 3.01 17.33
C LYS A 85 -16.44 1.60 16.92
N LYS A 86 -15.97 1.06 15.79
CA LYS A 86 -16.30 -0.29 15.36
C LYS A 86 -15.80 -1.33 16.36
N GLU A 87 -14.58 -1.18 16.86
CA GLU A 87 -14.01 -2.08 17.86
C GLU A 87 -14.82 -2.10 19.15
N VAL A 88 -15.18 -0.93 19.70
CA VAL A 88 -15.99 -0.81 20.91
C VAL A 88 -17.37 -1.43 20.72
N HIS A 89 -17.98 -1.25 19.56
CA HIS A 89 -19.30 -1.84 19.25
C HIS A 89 -19.22 -3.36 19.10
N SER A 90 -18.18 -3.89 18.47
CA SER A 90 -18.01 -5.33 18.25
C SER A 90 -17.65 -6.13 19.52
N ASN A 91 -17.12 -5.50 20.55
CA ASN A 91 -16.80 -6.18 21.81
C ASN A 91 -18.05 -6.72 22.57
N GLY A 92 -19.27 -6.43 22.10
CA GLY A 92 -20.53 -7.00 22.58
C GLY A 92 -21.07 -8.17 21.75
N ILE A 93 -20.43 -8.54 20.64
CA ILE A 93 -20.86 -9.60 19.73
C ILE A 93 -20.11 -10.90 20.04
N THR A 94 -20.71 -12.03 19.78
CA THR A 94 -20.20 -13.38 20.13
C THR A 94 -18.73 -13.60 19.73
N PRO A 95 -17.90 -14.17 20.61
CA PRO A 95 -16.45 -14.22 20.43
C PRO A 95 -15.94 -15.05 19.26
N ASN A 96 -16.79 -15.82 18.57
CA ASN A 96 -16.42 -16.78 17.53
C ASN A 96 -17.17 -16.57 16.21
N SER A 97 -17.60 -15.34 15.91
CA SER A 97 -18.29 -15.04 14.66
C SER A 97 -17.57 -13.96 13.85
N GLY A 98 -17.70 -14.03 12.51
CA GLY A 98 -17.11 -13.09 11.58
C GLY A 98 -15.63 -13.32 11.27
N THR A 99 -15.08 -12.45 10.44
CA THR A 99 -13.63 -12.41 10.15
C THR A 99 -12.91 -11.66 11.24
N ILE A 100 -12.20 -12.40 12.10
CA ILE A 100 -11.39 -11.81 13.18
C ILE A 100 -10.03 -11.41 12.60
N GLY A 101 -9.98 -10.27 11.91
CA GLY A 101 -8.73 -9.70 11.42
C GLY A 101 -7.92 -9.03 12.55
N GLU A 102 -6.60 -8.91 12.35
CA GLU A 102 -5.70 -8.21 13.28
C GLU A 102 -6.03 -6.71 13.34
N LYS A 103 -6.67 -6.27 14.41
CA LYS A 103 -7.14 -4.88 14.59
C LYS A 103 -6.03 -3.85 14.42
N SER A 104 -4.80 -4.20 14.80
CA SER A 104 -3.68 -3.27 14.71
C SER A 104 -3.30 -2.90 13.27
N LEU A 105 -3.69 -3.70 12.27
CA LEU A 105 -3.52 -3.38 10.85
C LEU A 105 -4.40 -2.18 10.44
N TYR A 106 -5.66 -2.17 10.87
CA TYR A 106 -6.55 -1.05 10.57
C TYR A 106 -6.08 0.25 11.21
N TYR A 107 -5.64 0.21 12.46
CA TYR A 107 -5.00 1.39 13.07
C TYR A 107 -3.75 1.83 12.30
N SER A 108 -2.96 0.87 11.79
CA SER A 108 -1.76 1.18 11.00
C SER A 108 -2.08 1.87 9.69
N LEU A 109 -3.18 1.52 9.02
CA LEU A 109 -3.64 2.23 7.81
C LEU A 109 -3.92 3.70 8.11
N GLY A 110 -4.64 4.01 9.19
CA GLY A 110 -4.89 5.39 9.59
C GLY A 110 -3.62 6.15 9.97
N VAL A 111 -2.69 5.51 10.68
CA VAL A 111 -1.38 6.10 11.01
C VAL A 111 -0.55 6.32 9.75
N ALA A 112 -0.54 5.37 8.79
CA ALA A 112 0.15 5.54 7.50
C ALA A 112 -0.36 6.76 6.74
N LEU A 113 -1.68 6.97 6.72
CA LEU A 113 -2.28 8.13 6.06
C LEU A 113 -1.89 9.46 6.74
N ILE A 114 -1.83 9.50 8.08
CA ILE A 114 -1.33 10.68 8.80
C ILE A 114 0.15 10.95 8.47
N LEU A 115 0.97 9.90 8.46
CA LEU A 115 2.39 10.03 8.16
C LEU A 115 2.63 10.43 6.70
N GLU A 116 1.80 9.97 5.77
CA GLU A 116 1.81 10.43 4.38
C GLU A 116 1.58 11.94 4.32
N GLY A 117 0.52 12.45 4.96
CA GLY A 117 0.25 13.88 4.98
C GLY A 117 1.36 14.73 5.60
N LEU A 118 2.03 14.24 6.64
CA LEU A 118 3.15 14.94 7.28
C LEU A 118 4.41 14.91 6.41
N SER A 119 4.74 13.78 5.82
CA SER A 119 5.96 13.62 5.02
C SER A 119 5.85 14.28 3.65
N SER A 120 4.69 14.19 3.00
CA SER A 120 4.40 14.91 1.76
C SER A 120 4.39 16.43 1.98
N ALA A 121 3.75 16.93 3.05
CA ALA A 121 3.85 18.34 3.42
C ALA A 121 5.30 18.79 3.62
N ALA A 122 6.13 17.98 4.27
CA ALA A 122 7.56 18.26 4.44
C ALA A 122 8.31 18.28 3.09
N TYR A 123 8.02 17.35 2.18
CA TYR A 123 8.56 17.36 0.81
C TYR A 123 8.23 18.65 0.07
N HIS A 124 7.00 19.13 0.17
CA HIS A 124 6.55 20.35 -0.54
C HIS A 124 7.11 21.66 0.00
N ILE A 125 7.79 21.65 1.14
CA ILE A 125 8.56 22.83 1.58
C ILE A 125 9.75 23.09 0.64
N CYS A 126 10.38 22.03 0.12
CA CYS A 126 11.42 22.13 -0.92
C CYS A 126 11.39 20.88 -1.81
N PRO A 127 10.53 20.84 -2.84
CA PRO A 127 10.44 19.71 -3.75
C PRO A 127 11.74 19.55 -4.53
N SER A 128 12.38 18.41 -4.35
CA SER A 128 13.62 18.04 -5.04
C SER A 128 13.67 16.54 -5.26
N ARG A 129 14.55 16.10 -6.16
CA ARG A 129 14.72 14.68 -6.44
C ARG A 129 15.04 13.85 -5.19
N LEU A 130 15.89 14.38 -4.30
CA LEU A 130 16.28 13.69 -3.07
C LEU A 130 15.09 13.59 -2.09
N ASN A 131 14.28 14.65 -2.02
CA ASN A 131 13.15 14.73 -1.08
C ASN A 131 11.92 13.96 -1.55
N PHE A 132 11.84 13.58 -2.83
CA PHE A 132 10.71 12.85 -3.40
C PHE A 132 10.39 11.54 -2.69
N GLN A 133 11.36 10.91 -2.05
CA GLN A 133 11.14 9.75 -1.20
C GLN A 133 10.18 10.03 -0.03
N PHE A 134 10.11 11.28 0.46
CA PHE A 134 9.20 11.63 1.56
C PHE A 134 7.74 11.72 1.10
N ASP A 135 7.51 12.01 -0.17
CA ASP A 135 6.21 12.08 -0.79
C ASP A 135 5.60 10.71 -1.16
N THR A 136 6.39 9.65 -1.17
CA THR A 136 5.98 8.35 -1.72
C THR A 136 6.12 7.17 -0.76
N THR A 137 6.97 7.28 0.25
CA THR A 137 7.28 6.15 1.14
C THR A 137 6.06 5.66 1.91
N PHE A 138 5.26 6.56 2.47
CA PHE A 138 4.07 6.16 3.23
C PHE A 138 2.90 5.78 2.33
N MET A 139 2.85 6.26 1.07
CA MET A 139 1.93 5.73 0.06
C MET A 139 2.22 4.24 -0.21
N ILE A 140 3.46 3.89 -0.49
CA ILE A 140 3.89 2.48 -0.68
C ILE A 140 3.56 1.66 0.57
N MET A 141 3.83 2.21 1.75
CA MET A 141 3.52 1.54 3.02
C MET A 141 2.03 1.31 3.22
N GLY A 142 1.19 2.28 2.89
CA GLY A 142 -0.27 2.16 2.92
C GLY A 142 -0.78 1.07 1.96
N ILE A 143 -0.21 0.96 0.77
CA ILE A 143 -0.54 -0.09 -0.20
C ILE A 143 -0.16 -1.48 0.36
N LEU A 144 1.06 -1.64 0.88
CA LEU A 144 1.51 -2.91 1.45
C LEU A 144 0.69 -3.33 2.67
N LEU A 145 0.34 -2.38 3.54
CA LEU A 145 -0.57 -2.61 4.67
C LEU A 145 -1.97 -3.01 4.19
N SER A 146 -2.48 -2.41 3.10
CA SER A 146 -3.78 -2.75 2.51
C SER A 146 -3.80 -4.19 1.97
N ILE A 147 -2.74 -4.61 1.29
CA ILE A 147 -2.58 -6.00 0.83
C ILE A 147 -2.57 -6.95 2.03
N LEU A 148 -1.80 -6.62 3.07
CA LEU A 148 -1.72 -7.45 4.28
C LEU A 148 -3.05 -7.50 5.02
N THR A 149 -3.76 -6.38 5.13
CA THR A 149 -5.10 -6.31 5.74
C THR A 149 -6.11 -7.17 4.97
N LEU A 150 -6.08 -7.12 3.64
CA LEU A 150 -6.95 -7.93 2.80
C LEU A 150 -6.65 -9.43 2.93
N TYR A 151 -5.37 -9.81 3.01
CA TYR A 151 -4.93 -11.18 3.24
C TYR A 151 -5.37 -11.68 4.62
N ASP A 152 -5.17 -10.87 5.66
CA ASP A 152 -5.50 -11.22 7.05
C ASP A 152 -6.99 -11.53 7.26
N LYS A 153 -7.89 -10.90 6.51
CA LYS A 153 -9.33 -11.13 6.58
C LYS A 153 -9.74 -12.60 6.42
N ARG A 154 -8.99 -13.37 5.66
CA ARG A 154 -9.29 -14.78 5.36
C ARG A 154 -8.22 -15.75 5.89
N HIS A 155 -7.12 -15.23 6.44
CA HIS A 155 -5.97 -16.02 6.88
C HIS A 155 -5.51 -15.59 8.27
N THR A 156 -6.43 -15.45 9.21
CA THR A 156 -6.18 -14.90 10.55
C THR A 156 -5.13 -15.66 11.37
N ASP A 157 -4.97 -16.96 11.10
CA ASP A 157 -3.99 -17.83 11.75
C ASP A 157 -2.58 -17.76 11.12
N ARG A 158 -2.39 -16.94 10.09
CA ARG A 158 -1.16 -16.89 9.27
C ARG A 158 -0.61 -15.50 9.07
N ILE A 159 -1.04 -14.56 9.89
CA ILE A 159 -0.55 -13.19 9.76
C ILE A 159 0.95 -13.13 10.02
N MET A 160 1.64 -12.41 9.17
CA MET A 160 3.07 -12.12 9.34
C MET A 160 3.28 -11.30 10.62
N ALA A 161 4.24 -11.67 11.46
CA ALA A 161 4.58 -10.84 12.61
C ALA A 161 5.01 -9.43 12.19
N ALA A 162 4.54 -8.41 12.93
CA ALA A 162 4.75 -7.00 12.58
C ALA A 162 6.23 -6.67 12.31
N PHE A 163 7.16 -7.19 13.10
CA PHE A 163 8.58 -6.92 12.90
C PHE A 163 9.09 -7.47 11.55
N LYS A 164 8.62 -8.65 11.09
CA LYS A 164 9.00 -9.22 9.78
C LYS A 164 8.49 -8.34 8.64
N PHE A 165 7.26 -7.87 8.74
CA PHE A 165 6.69 -6.92 7.78
C PHE A 165 7.55 -5.66 7.66
N TYR A 166 7.91 -5.04 8.79
CA TYR A 166 8.70 -3.82 8.78
C TYR A 166 10.17 -4.02 8.39
N ILE A 167 10.73 -5.20 8.53
CA ILE A 167 12.03 -5.55 7.91
C ILE A 167 11.92 -5.49 6.37
N ILE A 168 10.84 -6.02 5.79
CA ILE A 168 10.61 -5.95 4.35
C ILE A 168 10.45 -4.50 3.90
N VAL A 169 9.65 -3.72 4.62
CA VAL A 169 9.46 -2.28 4.35
C VAL A 169 10.79 -1.51 4.43
N PHE A 170 11.58 -1.74 5.47
CA PHE A 170 12.90 -1.14 5.61
C PHE A 170 13.82 -1.46 4.42
N PHE A 171 13.77 -2.70 3.93
CA PHE A 171 14.51 -3.11 2.75
C PHE A 171 14.04 -2.36 1.50
N VAL A 172 12.74 -2.21 1.28
CA VAL A 172 12.18 -1.44 0.15
C VAL A 172 12.61 0.03 0.21
N ILE A 173 12.57 0.66 1.40
CA ILE A 173 13.05 2.04 1.61
C ILE A 173 14.53 2.14 1.29
N THR A 174 15.34 1.19 1.75
CA THR A 174 16.79 1.18 1.48
C THR A 174 17.07 1.09 -0.02
N LEU A 175 16.34 0.24 -0.75
CA LEU A 175 16.44 0.14 -2.21
C LEU A 175 16.05 1.45 -2.89
N ASN A 176 15.03 2.15 -2.38
CA ASN A 176 14.63 3.46 -2.91
C ASN A 176 15.76 4.49 -2.75
N ILE A 177 16.39 4.57 -1.59
CA ILE A 177 17.53 5.45 -1.35
C ILE A 177 18.72 5.11 -2.26
N LEU A 178 19.03 3.82 -2.42
CA LEU A 178 20.10 3.37 -3.32
C LEU A 178 19.82 3.72 -4.79
N ALA A 179 18.57 3.64 -5.22
CA ALA A 179 18.16 4.02 -6.56
C ALA A 179 18.37 5.51 -6.83
N LEU A 180 18.07 6.37 -5.86
CA LEU A 180 18.30 7.83 -5.96
C LEU A 180 19.79 8.18 -6.14
N THR A 181 20.68 7.42 -5.51
CA THR A 181 22.13 7.64 -5.60
C THR A 181 22.77 7.03 -6.84
N SER A 182 22.09 6.10 -7.52
CA SER A 182 22.61 5.34 -8.65
C SER A 182 21.63 5.23 -9.81
N PRO A 183 21.07 6.35 -10.31
CA PRO A 183 20.02 6.31 -11.32
C PRO A 183 20.52 5.70 -12.63
N GLY A 184 19.67 4.87 -13.25
CA GLY A 184 19.91 4.31 -14.58
C GLY A 184 21.04 3.27 -14.70
N ARG A 185 21.60 2.80 -13.61
CA ARG A 185 22.67 1.80 -13.68
C ARG A 185 22.12 0.41 -13.96
N LEU A 186 22.58 -0.21 -15.03
CA LEU A 186 22.16 -1.55 -15.46
C LEU A 186 22.28 -2.60 -14.34
N TRP A 187 23.35 -2.57 -13.55
CA TRP A 187 23.56 -3.51 -12.46
C TRP A 187 22.46 -3.43 -11.39
N PHE A 188 21.96 -2.22 -11.09
CA PHE A 188 20.86 -2.02 -10.13
C PHE A 188 19.57 -2.69 -10.63
N TRP A 189 19.19 -2.45 -11.89
CA TRP A 189 18.00 -3.05 -12.47
C TRP A 189 18.13 -4.56 -12.67
N ALA A 190 19.34 -5.06 -12.99
CA ALA A 190 19.60 -6.49 -13.04
C ALA A 190 19.46 -7.16 -11.67
N ALA A 191 19.99 -6.53 -10.61
CA ALA A 191 19.80 -7.00 -9.24
C ALA A 191 18.32 -6.97 -8.82
N MET A 192 17.59 -5.90 -9.17
CA MET A 192 16.15 -5.80 -8.92
C MET A 192 15.36 -6.88 -9.67
N PHE A 193 15.70 -7.16 -10.92
CA PHE A 193 15.08 -8.24 -11.68
C PHE A 193 15.27 -9.61 -11.00
N LEU A 194 16.49 -9.92 -10.57
CA LEU A 194 16.78 -11.17 -9.85
C LEU A 194 16.03 -11.25 -8.52
N LEU A 195 16.01 -10.17 -7.76
CA LEU A 195 15.27 -10.08 -6.50
C LEU A 195 13.76 -10.25 -6.69
N CYS A 196 13.17 -9.54 -7.64
CA CYS A 196 11.75 -9.67 -7.97
C CYS A 196 11.42 -11.10 -8.41
N SER A 197 12.24 -11.70 -9.28
CA SER A 197 12.06 -13.08 -9.72
C SER A 197 12.11 -14.07 -8.55
N TYR A 198 13.04 -13.87 -7.62
CA TYR A 198 13.13 -14.67 -6.41
C TYR A 198 11.88 -14.52 -5.53
N LEU A 199 11.48 -13.28 -5.23
CA LEU A 199 10.29 -13.00 -4.41
C LEU A 199 9.00 -13.51 -5.06
N MET A 200 8.88 -13.43 -6.39
CA MET A 200 7.77 -13.97 -7.15
C MET A 200 7.67 -15.49 -7.01
N ILE A 201 8.77 -16.21 -7.19
CA ILE A 201 8.79 -17.67 -7.08
C ILE A 201 8.42 -18.08 -5.65
N PHE A 202 9.09 -17.54 -4.64
CA PHE A 202 8.83 -17.89 -3.25
C PHE A 202 7.45 -17.43 -2.76
N GLY A 203 7.05 -16.22 -3.09
CA GLY A 203 5.73 -15.69 -2.76
C GLY A 203 4.61 -16.50 -3.39
N SER A 204 4.76 -16.93 -4.66
CA SER A 204 3.80 -17.77 -5.35
C SER A 204 3.66 -19.14 -4.70
N ILE A 205 4.77 -19.76 -4.34
CA ILE A 205 4.77 -21.07 -3.64
C ILE A 205 4.10 -20.91 -2.27
N TYR A 206 4.46 -19.87 -1.53
CA TYR A 206 3.88 -19.62 -0.20
C TYR A 206 2.37 -19.36 -0.27
N LEU A 207 1.90 -18.51 -1.20
CA LEU A 207 0.48 -18.22 -1.38
C LEU A 207 -0.31 -19.43 -1.88
N TYR A 208 0.30 -20.26 -2.74
CA TYR A 208 -0.39 -21.43 -3.30
C TYR A 208 -0.56 -22.57 -2.29
N TYR A 209 0.50 -22.93 -1.55
CA TYR A 209 0.48 -24.06 -0.65
C TYR A 209 0.11 -23.73 0.80
N GLY A 210 0.17 -22.49 1.21
CA GLY A 210 -0.25 -22.04 2.54
C GLY A 210 0.49 -22.73 3.70
N LYS A 211 -0.26 -23.28 4.66
CA LYS A 211 0.26 -23.86 5.93
C LYS A 211 1.36 -24.91 5.81
N GLU A 212 1.48 -25.56 4.68
CA GLU A 212 2.46 -26.65 4.52
C GLU A 212 3.91 -26.16 4.34
N TYR A 213 4.12 -24.83 4.32
CA TYR A 213 5.45 -24.24 4.17
C TYR A 213 5.94 -23.67 5.50
N ASP A 214 6.83 -24.42 6.14
CA ASP A 214 7.66 -23.88 7.22
C ASP A 214 8.81 -23.08 6.57
N LEU A 215 8.82 -21.75 6.82
CA LEU A 215 9.83 -20.85 6.25
C LEU A 215 11.28 -21.19 6.66
N ASP A 216 11.43 -22.04 7.66
CA ASP A 216 12.74 -22.43 8.17
C ASP A 216 13.45 -23.48 7.29
N ILE A 217 12.76 -24.02 6.27
CA ILE A 217 13.37 -25.03 5.38
C ILE A 217 13.11 -24.64 3.92
N ILE A 218 13.77 -23.61 3.44
CA ILE A 218 13.89 -23.35 1.99
C ILE A 218 15.01 -24.25 1.45
N SER A 219 14.77 -25.56 1.43
CA SER A 219 15.64 -26.49 0.72
C SER A 219 15.26 -26.52 -0.76
N TYR A 220 16.24 -26.37 -1.64
CA TYR A 220 16.10 -26.57 -3.09
C TYR A 220 15.35 -27.87 -3.43
N ASN A 221 15.59 -28.96 -2.68
CA ASN A 221 14.93 -30.24 -2.85
C ASN A 221 13.43 -30.20 -2.48
N ALA A 222 13.04 -29.45 -1.46
CA ALA A 222 11.63 -29.25 -1.11
C ALA A 222 10.89 -28.46 -2.21
N LEU A 223 11.52 -27.43 -2.77
CA LEU A 223 11.01 -26.66 -3.89
C LEU A 223 10.74 -27.55 -5.12
N ILE A 224 11.73 -28.37 -5.54
CA ILE A 224 11.57 -29.26 -6.71
C ILE A 224 10.51 -30.32 -6.45
N THR A 225 10.44 -30.90 -5.25
CA THR A 225 9.42 -31.89 -4.91
C THR A 225 8.03 -31.29 -5.00
N LYS A 226 7.83 -30.08 -4.48
CA LYS A 226 6.55 -29.37 -4.56
C LYS A 226 6.18 -28.94 -5.98
N LEU A 227 7.13 -28.49 -6.79
CA LEU A 227 6.90 -28.21 -8.21
C LEU A 227 6.51 -29.48 -9.01
N LYS A 228 7.01 -30.64 -8.64
CA LYS A 228 6.59 -31.92 -9.23
C LYS A 228 5.18 -32.33 -8.79
N THR A 229 4.80 -32.10 -7.53
CA THR A 229 3.46 -32.42 -7.02
C THR A 229 2.38 -31.44 -7.51
N LEU A 230 2.74 -30.28 -8.07
CA LEU A 230 1.83 -29.40 -8.81
C LEU A 230 1.12 -30.10 -9.97
N SER A 231 1.77 -31.10 -10.58
CA SER A 231 1.21 -31.90 -11.67
C SER A 231 0.15 -32.89 -11.22
N ASP A 232 0.16 -33.32 -9.96
CA ASP A 232 -0.62 -34.47 -9.51
C ASP A 232 -1.86 -34.11 -8.67
N ASN A 233 -1.95 -32.87 -8.16
CA ASN A 233 -3.08 -32.39 -7.36
C ASN A 233 -4.07 -31.56 -8.20
N LYS A 234 -5.38 -31.70 -7.88
CA LYS A 234 -6.39 -30.80 -8.43
C LYS A 234 -6.00 -29.36 -8.08
N MET A 235 -5.57 -28.64 -9.11
CA MET A 235 -5.14 -27.25 -9.02
C MET A 235 -6.28 -26.37 -8.50
N ASP A 236 -6.03 -25.57 -7.45
CA ASP A 236 -6.92 -24.48 -7.05
C ASP A 236 -6.87 -23.40 -8.14
N GLN A 237 -7.77 -23.53 -9.11
CA GLN A 237 -7.77 -22.68 -10.30
C GLN A 237 -7.84 -21.17 -9.99
N PRO A 238 -8.68 -20.69 -9.06
CA PRO A 238 -8.73 -19.27 -8.74
C PRO A 238 -7.40 -18.73 -8.20
N ARG A 239 -6.77 -19.42 -7.26
CA ARG A 239 -5.45 -19.02 -6.72
C ARG A 239 -4.37 -19.06 -7.80
N PHE A 240 -4.39 -20.09 -8.64
CA PHE A 240 -3.43 -20.19 -9.74
C PHE A 240 -3.56 -19.02 -10.72
N ILE A 241 -4.79 -18.65 -11.11
CA ILE A 241 -5.04 -17.50 -12.01
C ILE A 241 -4.53 -16.22 -11.38
N LEU A 242 -4.80 -15.99 -10.08
CA LEU A 242 -4.28 -14.81 -9.37
C LEU A 242 -2.76 -14.74 -9.46
N LEU A 243 -2.07 -15.83 -9.12
CA LEU A 243 -0.60 -15.88 -9.13
C LEU A 243 -0.04 -15.63 -10.52
N VAL A 244 -0.66 -16.21 -11.56
CA VAL A 244 -0.26 -15.97 -12.95
C VAL A 244 -0.39 -14.49 -13.31
N LEU A 245 -1.51 -13.84 -12.98
CA LEU A 245 -1.72 -12.42 -13.27
C LEU A 245 -0.71 -11.53 -12.54
N LEU A 246 -0.50 -11.74 -11.23
CA LEU A 246 0.46 -10.99 -10.44
C LEU A 246 1.89 -11.14 -10.98
N ASN A 247 2.28 -12.38 -11.32
CA ASN A 247 3.61 -12.68 -11.81
C ASN A 247 3.87 -12.14 -13.21
N ILE A 248 2.92 -12.28 -14.14
CA ILE A 248 3.04 -11.73 -15.51
C ILE A 248 3.20 -10.21 -15.45
N PHE A 249 2.36 -9.52 -14.66
CA PHE A 249 2.45 -8.08 -14.53
C PHE A 249 3.79 -7.64 -13.91
N THR A 250 4.17 -8.23 -12.78
CA THR A 250 5.41 -7.87 -12.08
C THR A 250 6.65 -8.17 -12.93
N LEU A 251 6.71 -9.35 -13.56
CA LEU A 251 7.84 -9.71 -14.44
C LEU A 251 7.90 -8.79 -15.67
N GLY A 252 6.76 -8.52 -16.30
CA GLY A 252 6.69 -7.59 -17.43
C GLY A 252 7.17 -6.19 -17.06
N SER A 253 6.79 -5.69 -15.88
CA SER A 253 7.25 -4.40 -15.37
C SER A 253 8.76 -4.38 -15.06
N CYS A 254 9.32 -5.47 -14.52
CA CYS A 254 10.76 -5.61 -14.30
C CYS A 254 11.55 -5.63 -15.62
N ILE A 255 11.05 -6.35 -16.64
CA ILE A 255 11.67 -6.37 -17.97
C ILE A 255 11.63 -4.98 -18.61
N TYR A 256 10.49 -4.30 -18.54
CA TYR A 256 10.37 -2.92 -19.02
C TYR A 256 11.38 -2.00 -18.33
N ALA A 257 11.48 -2.06 -17.00
CA ALA A 257 12.42 -1.24 -16.22
C ALA A 257 13.89 -1.55 -16.53
N ALA A 258 14.23 -2.78 -16.87
CA ALA A 258 15.59 -3.16 -17.28
C ALA A 258 15.96 -2.60 -18.67
N VAL A 259 14.99 -2.49 -19.60
CA VAL A 259 15.19 -1.97 -20.96
C VAL A 259 15.13 -0.44 -20.99
N SER A 260 14.19 0.14 -20.28
CA SER A 260 13.95 1.59 -20.21
C SER A 260 13.82 2.00 -18.73
N PRO A 261 14.95 2.22 -18.03
CA PRO A 261 14.95 2.46 -16.58
C PRO A 261 14.10 3.68 -16.20
N PRO A 262 12.95 3.48 -15.53
CA PRO A 262 12.13 4.56 -14.99
C PRO A 262 12.72 5.11 -13.70
N ASP A 263 12.08 6.12 -13.13
CA ASP A 263 12.28 6.44 -11.72
C ASP A 263 11.84 5.27 -10.84
N PHE A 264 12.73 4.83 -9.94
CA PHE A 264 12.49 3.64 -9.11
C PHE A 264 11.29 3.84 -8.17
N THR A 265 11.17 5.04 -7.58
CA THR A 265 10.10 5.35 -6.62
C THR A 265 8.73 5.28 -7.28
N GLY A 266 8.56 5.91 -8.45
CA GLY A 266 7.32 5.84 -9.22
C GLY A 266 7.05 4.42 -9.73
N TRP A 267 8.09 3.68 -10.14
CA TRP A 267 7.95 2.31 -10.59
C TRP A 267 7.43 1.37 -9.49
N ILE A 268 8.04 1.38 -8.30
CA ILE A 268 7.62 0.51 -7.20
C ILE A 268 6.22 0.87 -6.68
N LEU A 269 5.87 2.17 -6.69
CA LEU A 269 4.53 2.63 -6.35
C LEU A 269 3.47 2.05 -7.30
N ILE A 270 3.69 2.18 -8.61
CA ILE A 270 2.77 1.65 -9.64
C ILE A 270 2.67 0.13 -9.56
N VAL A 271 3.80 -0.57 -9.45
CA VAL A 271 3.82 -2.04 -9.35
C VAL A 271 3.06 -2.51 -8.11
N SER A 272 3.28 -1.89 -6.97
CA SER A 272 2.58 -2.22 -5.73
C SER A 272 1.08 -1.94 -5.83
N LEU A 273 0.70 -0.80 -6.40
CA LEU A 273 -0.71 -0.40 -6.56
C LEU A 273 -1.46 -1.36 -7.49
N VAL A 274 -0.89 -1.70 -8.65
CA VAL A 274 -1.54 -2.61 -9.60
C VAL A 274 -1.67 -4.01 -9.01
N ASN A 275 -0.66 -4.51 -8.30
CA ASN A 275 -0.75 -5.79 -7.61
C ASN A 275 -1.84 -5.78 -6.52
N MET A 276 -1.98 -4.69 -5.77
CA MET A 276 -3.07 -4.51 -4.80
C MET A 276 -4.45 -4.55 -5.49
N ILE A 277 -4.61 -3.85 -6.60
CA ILE A 277 -5.87 -3.82 -7.36
C ILE A 277 -6.21 -5.22 -7.89
N ILE A 278 -5.25 -5.94 -8.48
CA ILE A 278 -5.45 -7.32 -8.96
C ILE A 278 -5.91 -8.21 -7.81
N TYR A 279 -5.25 -8.12 -6.65
CA TYR A 279 -5.60 -8.92 -5.48
C TYR A 279 -6.99 -8.55 -4.93
N PHE A 280 -7.32 -7.27 -4.87
CA PHE A 280 -8.65 -6.80 -4.43
C PHE A 280 -9.77 -7.29 -5.36
N ILE A 281 -9.59 -7.19 -6.68
CA ILE A 281 -10.56 -7.70 -7.66
C ILE A 281 -10.73 -9.23 -7.50
N HIS A 282 -9.63 -9.96 -7.34
CA HIS A 282 -9.68 -11.39 -7.08
C HIS A 282 -10.48 -11.72 -5.82
N TYR A 283 -10.26 -10.99 -4.72
CA TYR A 283 -11.03 -11.13 -3.49
C TYR A 283 -12.52 -10.97 -3.71
N LEU A 284 -12.92 -9.94 -4.46
CA LEU A 284 -14.34 -9.69 -4.79
C LEU A 284 -14.94 -10.81 -5.64
N ILE A 285 -14.19 -11.32 -6.61
CA ILE A 285 -14.61 -12.45 -7.46
C ILE A 285 -14.86 -13.70 -6.60
N LEU A 286 -13.96 -13.99 -5.67
CA LEU A 286 -14.11 -15.16 -4.80
C LEU A 286 -15.26 -15.01 -3.81
N LYS A 287 -15.49 -13.81 -3.24
CA LYS A 287 -16.70 -13.52 -2.48
C LYS A 287 -17.96 -13.86 -3.28
N TYR A 288 -18.02 -13.40 -4.52
CA TYR A 288 -19.16 -13.64 -5.39
C TYR A 288 -19.35 -15.14 -5.72
N ILE A 289 -18.28 -15.86 -6.06
CA ILE A 289 -18.32 -17.29 -6.38
C ILE A 289 -18.78 -18.11 -5.17
N ASN A 290 -18.42 -17.71 -3.96
CA ASN A 290 -18.82 -18.39 -2.72
C ASN A 290 -20.24 -18.00 -2.24
N GLY A 291 -20.97 -17.19 -3.00
CA GLY A 291 -22.35 -16.80 -2.68
C GLY A 291 -22.43 -15.70 -1.61
N GLU A 292 -21.32 -15.10 -1.23
CA GLU A 292 -21.29 -13.97 -0.31
C GLU A 292 -21.77 -12.68 -1.02
N THR A 293 -22.35 -11.76 -0.27
CA THR A 293 -22.93 -10.55 -0.83
C THR A 293 -22.24 -9.30 -0.30
N LEU A 294 -22.14 -8.28 -1.13
CA LEU A 294 -21.69 -6.97 -0.68
C LEU A 294 -22.89 -6.08 -0.35
N TYR A 295 -22.84 -5.39 0.77
CA TYR A 295 -23.84 -4.37 1.08
C TYR A 295 -23.89 -3.27 0.01
N HIS A 296 -25.06 -2.70 -0.21
CA HIS A 296 -25.24 -1.63 -1.20
C HIS A 296 -24.37 -0.40 -0.89
N SER A 297 -24.16 -0.11 0.39
CA SER A 297 -23.25 0.97 0.83
C SER A 297 -21.81 0.76 0.37
N ILE A 298 -21.32 -0.49 0.43
CA ILE A 298 -19.97 -0.83 -0.02
C ILE A 298 -19.86 -0.73 -1.54
N LYS A 299 -20.85 -1.23 -2.28
CA LYS A 299 -20.91 -1.08 -3.75
C LYS A 299 -20.90 0.39 -4.17
N PHE A 300 -21.68 1.22 -3.47
CA PHE A 300 -21.71 2.66 -3.72
C PHE A 300 -20.39 3.32 -3.37
N ALA A 301 -19.78 2.97 -2.23
CA ALA A 301 -18.46 3.46 -1.85
C ALA A 301 -17.39 3.10 -2.89
N MET A 302 -17.39 1.85 -3.41
CA MET A 302 -16.47 1.42 -4.47
C MET A 302 -16.66 2.22 -5.77
N PHE A 303 -17.90 2.54 -6.12
CA PHE A 303 -18.20 3.38 -7.29
C PHE A 303 -17.64 4.79 -7.12
N ILE A 304 -17.89 5.43 -5.97
CA ILE A 304 -17.34 6.76 -5.67
C ILE A 304 -15.82 6.75 -5.62
N ASP A 305 -15.22 5.73 -4.98
CA ASP A 305 -13.77 5.56 -4.90
C ASP A 305 -13.13 5.47 -6.29
N THR A 306 -13.73 4.69 -7.18
CA THR A 306 -13.27 4.57 -8.58
C THR A 306 -13.31 5.91 -9.31
N LEU A 307 -14.37 6.71 -9.14
CA LEU A 307 -14.45 8.04 -9.74
C LEU A 307 -13.39 9.00 -9.19
N LEU A 308 -13.16 8.96 -7.88
CA LEU A 308 -12.13 9.79 -7.24
C LEU A 308 -10.72 9.39 -7.69
N LEU A 309 -10.45 8.10 -7.82
CA LEU A 309 -9.14 7.61 -8.31
C LEU A 309 -8.89 8.02 -9.76
N ILE A 310 -9.91 7.94 -10.64
CA ILE A 310 -9.79 8.38 -12.02
C ILE A 310 -9.53 9.90 -12.08
N ALA A 311 -10.26 10.69 -11.29
CA ALA A 311 -10.06 12.12 -11.21
C ALA A 311 -8.67 12.47 -10.65
N ALA A 312 -8.24 11.80 -9.57
CA ALA A 312 -6.92 11.99 -8.99
C ALA A 312 -5.81 11.68 -10.00
N LEU A 313 -5.93 10.57 -10.73
CA LEU A 313 -4.97 10.17 -11.78
C LEU A 313 -4.88 11.23 -12.90
N TYR A 314 -6.01 11.79 -13.31
CA TYR A 314 -6.01 12.88 -14.31
C TYR A 314 -5.18 14.06 -13.85
N PHE A 315 -5.37 14.55 -12.61
CA PHE A 315 -4.62 15.66 -12.06
C PHE A 315 -3.15 15.34 -11.80
N TYR A 316 -2.84 14.09 -11.45
CA TYR A 316 -1.46 13.61 -11.28
C TYR A 316 -0.68 13.64 -12.60
N ILE A 317 -1.27 13.14 -13.68
CA ILE A 317 -0.63 13.10 -15.01
C ILE A 317 -0.43 14.51 -15.57
N ASP A 318 -1.36 15.42 -15.28
CA ASP A 318 -1.30 16.81 -15.73
C ASP A 318 -0.44 17.71 -14.80
N ALA A 319 0.73 17.20 -14.38
CA ALA A 319 1.64 17.88 -13.46
C ALA A 319 2.16 19.22 -14.03
N ALA A 320 2.40 20.19 -13.12
CA ALA A 320 2.92 21.51 -13.44
C ALA A 320 4.44 21.64 -13.20
N THR A 321 5.07 20.63 -12.64
CA THR A 321 6.50 20.58 -12.32
C THR A 321 7.07 19.20 -12.59
N ASN A 322 8.39 19.13 -12.84
CA ASN A 322 9.10 17.86 -12.97
C ASN A 322 10.46 17.95 -12.27
N ILE A 323 10.59 17.28 -11.15
CA ILE A 323 11.80 17.26 -10.31
C ILE A 323 13.00 16.53 -10.94
N PHE A 324 12.79 15.80 -12.04
CA PHE A 324 13.84 15.08 -12.76
C PHE A 324 14.47 15.92 -13.88
N LEU A 325 13.87 17.07 -14.22
CA LEU A 325 14.39 18.02 -15.18
C LEU A 325 15.23 19.12 -14.48
N PRO A 326 16.12 19.82 -15.21
CA PRO A 326 16.75 21.01 -14.71
C PRO A 326 15.70 22.05 -14.28
N LEU A 327 16.01 22.84 -13.24
CA LEU A 327 15.05 23.80 -12.65
C LEU A 327 14.44 24.76 -13.70
N VAL A 328 15.29 25.32 -14.57
CA VAL A 328 14.85 26.26 -15.64
C VAL A 328 13.84 25.60 -16.59
N GLU A 329 14.03 24.32 -16.92
CA GLU A 329 13.15 23.59 -17.81
C GLU A 329 11.84 23.22 -17.09
N SER A 330 11.91 22.77 -15.83
CA SER A 330 10.74 22.50 -14.99
C SER A 330 9.88 23.75 -14.82
N ASP A 331 10.47 24.93 -14.64
CA ASP A 331 9.74 26.19 -14.47
C ASP A 331 8.91 26.56 -15.72
N THR A 332 9.33 26.14 -16.92
CA THR A 332 8.54 26.38 -18.15
C THR A 332 7.22 25.60 -18.18
N MET A 333 7.15 24.48 -17.45
CA MET A 333 5.94 23.66 -17.34
C MET A 333 4.86 24.29 -16.47
N GLY A 334 5.18 25.30 -15.67
CA GLY A 334 4.28 25.93 -14.70
C GLY A 334 2.89 26.22 -15.27
N LYS A 335 1.85 25.92 -14.50
CA LYS A 335 0.43 26.09 -14.84
C LYS A 335 -0.26 26.99 -13.83
N SER A 336 -1.32 27.66 -14.29
CA SER A 336 -2.16 28.47 -13.41
C SER A 336 -2.91 27.62 -12.39
N CYS A 337 -3.33 28.25 -11.29
CA CYS A 337 -4.18 27.61 -10.30
C CYS A 337 -5.52 27.15 -10.90
N VAL A 338 -5.98 25.97 -10.51
CA VAL A 338 -7.18 25.31 -11.06
C VAL A 338 -8.38 25.45 -10.13
N LEU A 339 -8.14 25.32 -8.81
CA LEU A 339 -9.22 25.32 -7.82
C LEU A 339 -9.13 26.57 -6.94
N PHE A 340 -10.22 27.35 -6.90
CA PHE A 340 -10.37 28.60 -6.13
C PHE A 340 -9.31 29.69 -6.42
N GLY A 341 -8.56 29.58 -7.54
CA GLY A 341 -7.44 30.47 -7.82
C GLY A 341 -6.28 30.33 -6.83
N TYR A 342 -6.22 29.24 -6.06
CA TYR A 342 -5.26 29.00 -4.99
C TYR A 342 -4.53 27.67 -5.13
N PHE A 343 -5.21 26.59 -5.48
CA PHE A 343 -4.65 25.25 -5.62
C PHE A 343 -4.34 24.93 -7.08
N ASP A 344 -3.19 24.31 -7.32
CA ASP A 344 -2.81 23.79 -8.63
C ASP A 344 -3.27 22.33 -8.84
N ASN A 345 -2.91 21.72 -9.97
CA ASN A 345 -3.28 20.35 -10.29
C ASN A 345 -2.74 19.35 -9.26
N HIS A 346 -1.53 19.55 -8.76
CA HIS A 346 -0.91 18.68 -7.80
C HIS A 346 -1.61 18.76 -6.44
N ASP A 347 -2.02 19.96 -6.03
CA ASP A 347 -2.83 20.16 -4.81
C ASP A 347 -4.18 19.43 -4.88
N VAL A 348 -4.84 19.54 -6.05
CA VAL A 348 -6.12 18.85 -6.29
C VAL A 348 -5.93 17.34 -6.27
N TRP A 349 -4.81 16.84 -6.81
CA TRP A 349 -4.47 15.43 -6.69
C TRP A 349 -4.34 14.99 -5.22
N HIS A 350 -3.69 15.77 -4.34
CA HIS A 350 -3.61 15.44 -2.91
C HIS A 350 -5.00 15.32 -2.27
N ILE A 351 -5.90 16.27 -2.55
CA ILE A 351 -7.25 16.28 -1.99
C ILE A 351 -8.05 15.05 -2.45
N LEU A 352 -8.00 14.74 -3.74
CA LEU A 352 -8.74 13.62 -4.33
C LEU A 352 -8.19 12.27 -3.90
N SER A 353 -6.86 12.10 -3.91
CA SER A 353 -6.22 10.85 -3.51
C SER A 353 -6.35 10.57 -2.01
N ALA A 354 -6.26 11.60 -1.15
CA ALA A 354 -6.56 11.47 0.27
C ALA A 354 -8.01 10.99 0.51
N SER A 355 -8.96 11.55 -0.25
CA SER A 355 -10.38 11.17 -0.18
C SER A 355 -10.60 9.73 -0.64
N ALA A 356 -9.97 9.33 -1.75
CA ALA A 356 -10.04 7.98 -2.28
C ALA A 356 -9.42 6.97 -1.30
N LEU A 357 -8.21 7.22 -0.79
CA LEU A 357 -7.58 6.34 0.19
C LEU A 357 -8.43 6.17 1.45
N PHE A 358 -9.05 7.25 1.93
CA PHE A 358 -9.96 7.17 3.07
C PHE A 358 -11.18 6.28 2.77
N ILE A 359 -11.81 6.43 1.61
CA ILE A 359 -12.94 5.59 1.20
C ILE A 359 -12.50 4.14 1.03
N PHE A 360 -11.38 3.89 0.37
CA PHE A 360 -10.84 2.55 0.18
C PHE A 360 -10.54 1.85 1.51
N MET A 361 -9.93 2.53 2.47
CA MET A 361 -9.71 1.98 3.82
C MET A 361 -11.02 1.62 4.53
N ASN A 362 -12.06 2.44 4.37
CA ASN A 362 -13.40 2.11 4.90
C ASN A 362 -14.01 0.92 4.16
N ILE A 363 -13.83 0.81 2.83
CA ILE A 363 -14.23 -0.39 2.10
C ILE A 363 -13.54 -1.61 2.69
N LEU A 364 -12.22 -1.59 2.90
CA LEU A 364 -11.50 -2.69 3.53
C LEU A 364 -12.05 -3.01 4.93
N LEU A 365 -12.37 -2.00 5.74
CA LEU A 365 -12.89 -2.18 7.10
C LEU A 365 -14.25 -2.89 7.12
N PHE A 366 -15.14 -2.57 6.17
CA PHE A 366 -16.52 -3.03 6.14
C PHE A 366 -16.80 -4.11 5.07
N LEU A 367 -15.78 -4.60 4.36
CA LEU A 367 -15.90 -5.49 3.21
C LEU A 367 -16.64 -6.79 3.51
N ASP A 368 -16.48 -7.34 4.72
CA ASP A 368 -17.00 -8.63 5.16
C ASP A 368 -18.09 -8.52 6.25
N GLU A 369 -18.78 -7.39 6.31
CA GLU A 369 -19.90 -7.18 7.25
C GLU A 369 -21.05 -8.19 7.02
N ASP A 370 -21.22 -8.69 5.81
CA ASP A 370 -22.24 -9.65 5.44
C ASP A 370 -22.05 -11.04 6.06
N ILE A 371 -20.86 -11.33 6.56
CA ILE A 371 -20.52 -12.61 7.19
C ILE A 371 -20.19 -12.48 8.68
N ASN A 372 -20.45 -11.35 9.31
CA ASN A 372 -20.17 -11.13 10.72
C ASN A 372 -20.91 -12.07 11.67
N ASP A 373 -22.08 -12.56 11.26
CA ASP A 373 -22.90 -13.51 12.05
C ASP A 373 -22.55 -14.98 11.78
N ILE A 374 -21.64 -15.25 10.85
CA ILE A 374 -21.22 -16.60 10.49
C ILE A 374 -20.11 -17.05 11.45
N ILE A 375 -20.17 -18.31 11.91
CA ILE A 375 -19.15 -18.89 12.77
C ILE A 375 -17.80 -18.88 12.03
N THR A 376 -16.77 -18.33 12.65
CA THR A 376 -15.45 -18.12 12.04
C THR A 376 -14.85 -19.39 11.41
N GLU A 377 -15.04 -20.56 12.07
CA GLU A 377 -14.55 -21.85 11.58
C GLU A 377 -15.21 -22.31 10.26
N THR A 378 -16.38 -21.77 9.92
CA THR A 378 -17.13 -22.12 8.70
C THR A 378 -16.90 -21.12 7.55
N ILE A 379 -16.18 -20.03 7.80
CA ILE A 379 -15.87 -19.03 6.78
C ILE A 379 -14.86 -19.61 5.79
N VAL A 380 -15.18 -19.48 4.50
CA VAL A 380 -14.30 -19.98 3.43
C VAL A 380 -13.00 -19.17 3.37
N VAL A 381 -11.89 -19.86 3.38
CA VAL A 381 -10.54 -19.29 3.17
C VAL A 381 -10.20 -19.38 1.68
N PHE A 382 -9.86 -18.26 1.06
CA PHE A 382 -9.50 -18.20 -0.37
C PHE A 382 -8.36 -17.22 -0.67
#